data_bdaf063b63aa9d0352a684ca01b1e7d5
#
_entry.id   bdaf063b63aa9d0352a684ca01b1e7d5
#
_cell.length_a   1.000
_cell.length_b   1.000
_cell.length_c   1.000
_cell.angle_alpha   90.00
_cell.angle_beta   90.00
_cell.angle_gamma   90.00
#
_symmetry.space_group_name_H-M   'P 1'
#
loop_
_entity.id
_entity.type
_entity.pdbx_description
1 polymer ?
#
loop_
_entity_poly.entity_id
_entity_poly.type
_entity_poly.pdbx_seq_one_letter_code
_entity_poly.pdbx_strand_id
1 'polypeptide(L)'
;MLQNTQEEASAICIRTLDNVPVAFLHYTEALSGTGKKAMKSSGASYAVPLANAETISADIRRAREQGAAVVVVSLNWGTSGTSKPTNAQRKLAQAIADAGADVIVGAGTRVVQPVTWLTHKNADGTAAQTLCAWSLGSLLNESRKDGNVAGMLLQLQISWDGQNISFGQVSYTPTYIWRQKVDGAYQYRVVASDQSAPNGMSEEQQGYMAKALRTIQNALADSPITIRTK
;
A
#
# COMPACT_ATOMS: atom_id res chain seq x y z
N MET A 1 6.09 -4.09 -10.82
CA MET A 1 7.24 -4.66 -11.55
C MET A 1 6.89 -4.65 -13.03
N LEU A 2 7.80 -4.28 -13.93
CA LEU A 2 7.58 -4.42 -15.37
C LEU A 2 7.85 -5.88 -15.73
N GLN A 3 6.99 -6.45 -16.55
CA GLN A 3 7.08 -7.84 -17.01
C GLN A 3 7.58 -7.84 -18.47
N ASN A 4 8.59 -8.65 -18.73
CA ASN A 4 9.26 -8.66 -20.06
C ASN A 4 8.62 -9.68 -21.01
N THR A 5 7.94 -10.68 -20.47
CA THR A 5 7.25 -11.71 -21.24
C THR A 5 5.83 -11.92 -20.74
N GLN A 6 4.97 -12.54 -21.55
CA GLN A 6 3.62 -12.90 -21.12
C GLN A 6 3.63 -14.01 -20.06
N GLU A 7 4.65 -14.85 -20.05
CA GLU A 7 4.84 -15.89 -19.03
C GLU A 7 5.16 -15.27 -17.66
N GLU A 8 6.10 -14.30 -17.61
CA GLU A 8 6.36 -13.52 -16.40
C GLU A 8 5.12 -12.77 -15.91
N ALA A 9 4.30 -12.27 -16.85
CA ALA A 9 3.06 -11.57 -16.52
C ALA A 9 2.01 -12.47 -15.85
N SER A 10 2.04 -13.75 -16.17
CA SER A 10 1.14 -14.75 -15.58
C SER A 10 1.69 -15.40 -14.30
N ALA A 11 2.97 -15.22 -13.98
CA ALA A 11 3.59 -15.82 -12.81
C ALA A 11 3.13 -15.15 -11.51
N ILE A 12 2.75 -15.96 -10.52
CA ILE A 12 2.44 -15.49 -9.17
C ILE A 12 3.75 -15.40 -8.37
N CYS A 13 4.03 -14.22 -7.81
CA CYS A 13 5.19 -14.03 -6.94
C CYS A 13 4.89 -14.55 -5.54
N ILE A 14 5.32 -15.77 -5.21
CA ILE A 14 5.25 -16.32 -3.86
C ILE A 14 6.62 -16.26 -3.22
N ARG A 15 6.68 -15.80 -1.96
CA ARG A 15 7.87 -15.78 -1.11
C ARG A 15 7.57 -16.41 0.23
N THR A 16 8.46 -17.26 0.72
CA THR A 16 8.36 -17.81 2.08
C THR A 16 9.02 -16.84 3.05
N LEU A 17 8.25 -16.30 3.97
CA LEU A 17 8.68 -15.39 5.03
C LEU A 17 8.43 -16.09 6.36
N ASP A 18 9.49 -16.38 7.12
CA ASP A 18 9.41 -17.12 8.40
C ASP A 18 8.52 -18.37 8.32
N ASN A 19 8.73 -19.18 7.28
CA ASN A 19 7.96 -20.39 6.93
C ASN A 19 6.53 -20.14 6.44
N VAL A 20 6.06 -18.90 6.31
CA VAL A 20 4.76 -18.56 5.76
C VAL A 20 4.87 -18.29 4.25
N PRO A 21 4.19 -19.04 3.37
CA PRO A 21 4.16 -18.72 1.93
C PRO A 21 3.24 -17.53 1.69
N VAL A 22 3.81 -16.43 1.22
CA VAL A 22 3.10 -15.16 0.96
C VAL A 22 3.12 -14.88 -0.54
N ALA A 23 1.95 -14.71 -1.13
CA ALA A 23 1.80 -14.21 -2.50
C ALA A 23 1.73 -12.67 -2.51
N PHE A 24 2.46 -12.07 -3.43
CA PHE A 24 2.44 -10.63 -3.68
C PHE A 24 1.91 -10.35 -5.08
N LEU A 25 0.72 -9.76 -5.15
CA LEU A 25 0.08 -9.32 -6.38
C LEU A 25 0.13 -7.79 -6.46
N HIS A 26 0.40 -7.26 -7.63
CA HIS A 26 0.52 -5.81 -7.81
C HIS A 26 -0.21 -5.33 -9.07
N TYR A 27 -1.03 -4.27 -8.93
CA TYR A 27 -1.79 -3.70 -10.04
C TYR A 27 -1.82 -2.17 -9.98
N THR A 28 -2.07 -1.55 -11.14
CA THR A 28 -2.32 -0.11 -11.24
C THR A 28 -3.69 0.18 -11.86
N GLU A 29 -4.42 1.14 -11.31
CA GLU A 29 -5.73 1.55 -11.82
C GLU A 29 -5.60 2.24 -13.19
N ALA A 30 -4.53 3.00 -13.38
CA ALA A 30 -4.34 3.74 -14.63
C ALA A 30 -2.85 3.95 -14.94
N LEU A 31 -2.58 4.05 -16.23
CA LEU A 31 -1.29 4.49 -16.76
C LEU A 31 -1.32 5.98 -17.09
N SER A 32 -0.16 6.63 -16.96
CA SER A 32 0.04 7.97 -17.53
C SER A 32 -0.18 7.99 -19.04
N GLY A 33 -0.39 9.16 -19.63
CA GLY A 33 -0.53 9.28 -21.07
C GLY A 33 0.68 8.72 -21.85
N THR A 34 1.89 8.94 -21.32
CA THR A 34 3.14 8.37 -21.87
C THR A 34 3.18 6.86 -21.71
N GLY A 35 2.79 6.32 -20.55
CA GLY A 35 2.71 4.88 -20.31
C GLY A 35 1.72 4.18 -21.26
N LYS A 36 0.54 4.77 -21.47
CA LYS A 36 -0.44 4.26 -22.45
C LYS A 36 0.12 4.21 -23.86
N LYS A 37 0.83 5.27 -24.29
CA LYS A 37 1.46 5.32 -25.61
C LYS A 37 2.55 4.25 -25.72
N ALA A 38 3.42 4.11 -24.72
CA ALA A 38 4.49 3.11 -24.71
C ALA A 38 3.93 1.68 -24.79
N MET A 39 2.92 1.33 -23.99
CA MET A 39 2.27 0.03 -24.06
C MET A 39 1.65 -0.25 -25.44
N LYS A 40 0.97 0.75 -26.02
CA LYS A 40 0.37 0.60 -27.34
C LYS A 40 1.42 0.40 -28.42
N SER A 41 2.53 1.14 -28.40
CA SER A 41 3.60 1.05 -29.40
C SER A 41 4.43 -0.23 -29.30
N SER A 42 4.60 -0.79 -28.09
CA SER A 42 5.36 -2.03 -27.87
C SER A 42 4.55 -3.31 -28.10
N GLY A 43 3.22 -3.22 -28.17
CA GLY A 43 2.32 -4.38 -28.16
C GLY A 43 2.30 -5.16 -26.83
N ALA A 44 3.04 -4.68 -25.83
CA ALA A 44 3.24 -5.37 -24.55
C ALA A 44 2.14 -4.99 -23.53
N SER A 45 0.88 -5.31 -23.84
CA SER A 45 -0.26 -5.02 -22.94
C SER A 45 -0.14 -5.72 -21.58
N TYR A 46 0.65 -6.78 -21.50
CA TYR A 46 0.95 -7.53 -20.29
C TYR A 46 2.01 -6.89 -19.39
N ALA A 47 2.80 -5.92 -19.91
CA ALA A 47 3.97 -5.38 -19.18
C ALA A 47 3.62 -4.66 -17.87
N VAL A 48 2.39 -4.15 -17.74
CA VAL A 48 1.89 -3.52 -16.53
C VAL A 48 0.50 -4.06 -16.21
N PRO A 49 0.32 -4.79 -15.11
CA PRO A 49 -0.97 -5.32 -14.70
C PRO A 49 -1.95 -4.18 -14.37
N LEU A 50 -3.02 -4.07 -15.13
CA LEU A 50 -4.10 -3.12 -14.84
C LEU A 50 -5.07 -3.70 -13.83
N ALA A 51 -5.51 -2.85 -12.88
CA ALA A 51 -6.46 -3.24 -11.87
C ALA A 51 -7.84 -3.53 -12.47
N ASN A 52 -8.23 -4.79 -12.40
CA ASN A 52 -9.54 -5.31 -12.81
C ASN A 52 -9.98 -6.37 -11.81
N ALA A 53 -11.20 -6.29 -11.30
CA ALA A 53 -11.68 -7.18 -10.25
C ALA A 53 -11.64 -8.67 -10.66
N GLU A 54 -12.01 -9.00 -11.90
CA GLU A 54 -12.01 -10.38 -12.40
C GLU A 54 -10.61 -10.96 -12.48
N THR A 55 -9.67 -10.20 -13.06
CA THR A 55 -8.26 -10.59 -13.17
C THR A 55 -7.64 -10.78 -11.79
N ILE A 56 -7.83 -9.82 -10.88
CA ILE A 56 -7.27 -9.88 -9.52
C ILE A 56 -7.85 -11.09 -8.78
N SER A 57 -9.17 -11.33 -8.89
CA SER A 57 -9.81 -12.48 -8.26
C SER A 57 -9.31 -13.82 -8.80
N ALA A 58 -9.04 -13.90 -10.12
CA ALA A 58 -8.44 -15.09 -10.72
C ALA A 58 -7.01 -15.32 -10.21
N ASP A 59 -6.23 -14.27 -10.08
CA ASP A 59 -4.85 -14.34 -9.59
C ASP A 59 -4.78 -14.70 -8.10
N ILE A 60 -5.72 -14.23 -7.28
CA ILE A 60 -5.86 -14.63 -5.88
C ILE A 60 -6.13 -16.15 -5.79
N ARG A 61 -7.07 -16.66 -6.58
CA ARG A 61 -7.34 -18.11 -6.60
C ARG A 61 -6.10 -18.91 -7.02
N ARG A 62 -5.42 -18.50 -8.09
CA ARG A 62 -4.18 -19.14 -8.53
C ARG A 62 -3.09 -19.09 -7.47
N ALA A 63 -2.97 -17.98 -6.73
CA ALA A 63 -2.03 -17.88 -5.62
C ALA A 63 -2.32 -18.94 -4.54
N ARG A 64 -3.59 -19.10 -4.17
CA ARG A 64 -4.02 -20.14 -3.21
C ARG A 64 -3.76 -21.55 -3.73
N GLU A 65 -4.09 -21.83 -4.99
CA GLU A 65 -3.83 -23.13 -5.65
C GLU A 65 -2.33 -23.46 -5.68
N GLN A 66 -1.46 -22.45 -5.75
CA GLN A 66 0.00 -22.59 -5.68
C GLN A 66 0.54 -22.63 -4.24
N GLY A 67 -0.32 -22.71 -3.23
CA GLY A 67 0.03 -22.90 -1.83
C GLY A 67 0.32 -21.63 -1.04
N ALA A 68 -0.10 -20.44 -1.51
CA ALA A 68 0.01 -19.23 -0.72
C ALA A 68 -0.90 -19.30 0.53
N ALA A 69 -0.32 -19.20 1.72
CA ALA A 69 -1.05 -19.07 2.97
C ALA A 69 -1.57 -17.64 3.17
N VAL A 70 -0.84 -16.65 2.67
CA VAL A 70 -1.22 -15.23 2.74
C VAL A 70 -1.18 -14.62 1.35
N VAL A 71 -2.20 -13.82 0.99
CA VAL A 71 -2.26 -13.08 -0.28
C VAL A 71 -2.32 -11.58 0.00
N VAL A 72 -1.27 -10.88 -0.43
CA VAL A 72 -1.14 -9.43 -0.35
C VAL A 72 -1.38 -8.82 -1.73
N VAL A 73 -2.36 -7.93 -1.85
CA VAL A 73 -2.67 -7.19 -3.08
C VAL A 73 -2.23 -5.75 -2.93
N SER A 74 -1.26 -5.32 -3.71
CA SER A 74 -0.78 -3.94 -3.77
C SER A 74 -1.42 -3.20 -4.93
N LEU A 75 -1.96 -2.00 -4.69
CA LEU A 75 -2.71 -1.22 -5.67
C LEU A 75 -2.20 0.22 -5.76
N ASN A 76 -1.85 0.64 -6.97
CA ASN A 76 -1.67 2.05 -7.28
C ASN A 76 -2.98 2.60 -7.85
N TRP A 77 -3.76 3.30 -7.02
CA TRP A 77 -5.14 3.69 -7.30
C TRP A 77 -5.53 5.03 -6.70
N GLY A 78 -6.76 5.45 -7.01
CA GLY A 78 -7.39 6.64 -6.44
C GLY A 78 -6.88 7.95 -7.02
N THR A 79 -7.42 9.04 -6.51
CA THR A 79 -7.13 10.39 -6.99
C THR A 79 -6.08 11.07 -6.12
N SER A 80 -5.04 11.64 -6.75
CA SER A 80 -3.97 12.35 -6.03
C SER A 80 -4.51 13.47 -5.14
N GLY A 81 -4.06 13.51 -3.89
CA GLY A 81 -4.45 14.51 -2.89
C GLY A 81 -5.76 14.22 -2.15
N THR A 82 -6.47 13.14 -2.47
CA THR A 82 -7.70 12.76 -1.75
C THR A 82 -7.38 11.98 -0.48
N SER A 83 -7.88 12.47 0.68
CA SER A 83 -7.65 11.84 1.99
C SER A 83 -8.65 10.72 2.34
N LYS A 84 -9.69 10.55 1.52
CA LYS A 84 -10.71 9.49 1.71
C LYS A 84 -10.78 8.61 0.47
N PRO A 85 -10.99 7.29 0.63
CA PRO A 85 -11.16 6.41 -0.51
C PRO A 85 -12.42 6.75 -1.30
N THR A 86 -12.31 6.68 -2.62
CA THR A 86 -13.41 6.88 -3.56
C THR A 86 -14.35 5.69 -3.57
N ASN A 87 -15.55 5.85 -4.14
CA ASN A 87 -16.47 4.73 -4.33
C ASN A 87 -15.91 3.64 -5.25
N ALA A 88 -15.10 4.01 -6.25
CA ALA A 88 -14.43 3.06 -7.12
C ALA A 88 -13.41 2.20 -6.34
N GLN A 89 -12.58 2.84 -5.50
CA GLN A 89 -11.67 2.12 -4.62
C GLN A 89 -12.43 1.17 -3.68
N ARG A 90 -13.54 1.62 -3.06
CA ARG A 90 -14.34 0.78 -2.15
C ARG A 90 -14.91 -0.46 -2.84
N LYS A 91 -15.47 -0.29 -4.06
CA LYS A 91 -16.01 -1.41 -4.84
C LYS A 91 -14.93 -2.42 -5.21
N LEU A 92 -13.77 -1.93 -5.69
CA LEU A 92 -12.66 -2.81 -6.06
C LEU A 92 -12.08 -3.53 -4.83
N ALA A 93 -11.88 -2.81 -3.71
CA ALA A 93 -11.37 -3.41 -2.48
C ALA A 93 -12.29 -4.51 -1.94
N GLN A 94 -13.63 -4.28 -1.97
CA GLN A 94 -14.58 -5.30 -1.53
C GLN A 94 -14.52 -6.54 -2.43
N ALA A 95 -14.47 -6.36 -3.75
CA ALA A 95 -14.35 -7.50 -4.68
C ALA A 95 -13.04 -8.30 -4.45
N ILE A 96 -11.95 -7.62 -4.11
CA ILE A 96 -10.66 -8.25 -3.78
C ILE A 96 -10.74 -9.00 -2.44
N ALA A 97 -11.41 -8.42 -1.45
CA ALA A 97 -11.66 -9.07 -0.16
C ALA A 97 -12.55 -10.31 -0.34
N ASP A 98 -13.66 -10.19 -1.09
CA ASP A 98 -14.58 -11.30 -1.39
C ASP A 98 -13.89 -12.44 -2.18
N ALA A 99 -12.83 -12.13 -2.92
CA ALA A 99 -12.00 -13.13 -3.61
C ALA A 99 -10.98 -13.83 -2.68
N GLY A 100 -10.86 -13.41 -1.41
CA GLY A 100 -10.03 -14.05 -0.39
C GLY A 100 -8.60 -13.48 -0.29
N ALA A 101 -8.39 -12.20 -0.60
CA ALA A 101 -7.16 -11.52 -0.23
C ALA A 101 -7.13 -11.26 1.29
N ASP A 102 -5.95 -11.36 1.90
CA ASP A 102 -5.77 -11.11 3.33
C ASP A 102 -5.41 -9.66 3.63
N VAL A 103 -4.63 -9.05 2.74
CA VAL A 103 -4.14 -7.68 2.90
C VAL A 103 -4.22 -6.92 1.58
N ILE A 104 -4.76 -5.70 1.63
CA ILE A 104 -4.73 -4.74 0.53
C ILE A 104 -3.88 -3.55 0.95
N VAL A 105 -2.88 -3.21 0.12
CA VAL A 105 -1.98 -2.08 0.36
C VAL A 105 -2.12 -1.07 -0.78
N GLY A 106 -2.72 0.07 -0.49
CA GLY A 106 -2.93 1.14 -1.44
C GLY A 106 -1.81 2.16 -1.51
N ALA A 107 -1.62 2.70 -2.70
CA ALA A 107 -0.75 3.83 -3.02
C ALA A 107 -1.41 4.67 -4.14
N GLY A 108 -0.77 5.76 -4.57
CA GLY A 108 -1.22 6.58 -5.73
C GLY A 108 -1.83 7.91 -5.34
N THR A 109 -2.55 8.00 -4.24
CA THR A 109 -3.14 9.26 -3.79
C THR A 109 -2.11 10.27 -3.28
N ARG A 110 -0.88 9.83 -2.97
CA ARG A 110 0.23 10.61 -2.40
C ARG A 110 -0.02 11.15 -1.00
N VAL A 111 -1.18 10.91 -0.44
CA VAL A 111 -1.55 11.27 0.94
C VAL A 111 -2.00 10.02 1.67
N VAL A 112 -1.83 9.98 2.98
CA VAL A 112 -2.31 8.88 3.82
C VAL A 112 -3.83 8.85 3.79
N GLN A 113 -4.39 7.65 3.64
CA GLN A 113 -5.81 7.36 3.79
C GLN A 113 -6.01 6.37 4.94
N PRO A 114 -7.24 6.18 5.46
CA PRO A 114 -7.52 5.27 6.55
C PRO A 114 -7.00 3.84 6.34
N VAL A 115 -6.94 3.09 7.43
CA VAL A 115 -6.81 1.62 7.42
C VAL A 115 -8.09 1.06 8.00
N THR A 116 -8.65 0.05 7.35
CA THR A 116 -9.93 -0.55 7.76
C THR A 116 -9.90 -2.05 7.59
N TRP A 117 -10.71 -2.77 8.37
CA TRP A 117 -11.03 -4.17 8.09
C TRP A 117 -12.25 -4.24 7.18
N LEU A 118 -12.13 -4.98 6.08
CA LEU A 118 -13.24 -5.32 5.18
C LEU A 118 -13.73 -6.72 5.55
N THR A 119 -15.02 -6.82 5.86
CA THR A 119 -15.63 -8.12 6.16
C THR A 119 -16.11 -8.78 4.88
N HIS A 120 -15.89 -10.07 4.77
CA HIS A 120 -16.36 -10.89 3.66
C HIS A 120 -16.68 -12.32 4.16
N LYS A 121 -17.10 -13.21 3.27
CA LYS A 121 -17.29 -14.62 3.55
C LYS A 121 -16.31 -15.44 2.72
N ASN A 122 -15.71 -16.42 3.36
CA ASN A 122 -14.94 -17.46 2.67
C ASN A 122 -15.87 -18.36 1.82
N ALA A 123 -15.28 -19.19 0.97
CA ALA A 123 -16.03 -20.12 0.12
C ALA A 123 -16.90 -21.12 0.92
N ASP A 124 -16.54 -21.44 2.16
CA ASP A 124 -17.30 -22.28 3.09
C ASP A 124 -18.39 -21.52 3.87
N GLY A 125 -18.55 -20.21 3.61
CA GLY A 125 -19.53 -19.34 4.27
C GLY A 125 -19.09 -18.76 5.62
N THR A 126 -17.91 -19.09 6.11
CA THR A 126 -17.34 -18.51 7.35
C THR A 126 -17.02 -17.05 7.16
N ALA A 127 -17.20 -16.25 8.22
CA ALA A 127 -16.84 -14.84 8.20
C ALA A 127 -15.32 -14.67 8.21
N ALA A 128 -14.82 -13.80 7.35
CA ALA A 128 -13.41 -13.45 7.25
C ALA A 128 -13.21 -11.94 7.12
N GLN A 129 -11.98 -11.50 7.28
CA GLN A 129 -11.61 -10.09 7.22
C GLN A 129 -10.34 -9.88 6.41
N THR A 130 -10.34 -8.83 5.61
CA THR A 130 -9.18 -8.34 4.86
C THR A 130 -8.73 -7.01 5.44
N LEU A 131 -7.45 -6.86 5.80
CA LEU A 131 -6.90 -5.55 6.16
C LEU A 131 -6.72 -4.71 4.90
N CYS A 132 -7.34 -3.55 4.85
CA CYS A 132 -7.18 -2.59 3.76
C CYS A 132 -6.54 -1.30 4.24
N ALA A 133 -5.28 -1.08 3.92
CA ALA A 133 -4.62 0.21 4.02
C ALA A 133 -4.87 0.97 2.71
N TRP A 134 -5.83 1.90 2.70
CA TRP A 134 -6.29 2.58 1.48
C TRP A 134 -5.20 3.39 0.78
N SER A 135 -4.29 4.00 1.52
CA SER A 135 -3.05 4.60 1.00
C SER A 135 -2.04 4.82 2.11
N LEU A 136 -0.80 4.40 1.86
CA LEU A 136 0.32 4.64 2.77
C LEU A 136 0.90 6.06 2.66
N GLY A 137 0.40 6.91 1.77
CA GLY A 137 0.97 8.22 1.48
C GLY A 137 2.22 8.14 0.62
N SER A 138 3.20 9.01 0.88
CA SER A 138 4.44 9.09 0.13
C SER A 138 5.64 8.71 1.00
N LEU A 139 6.40 7.70 0.58
CA LEU A 139 7.69 7.39 1.22
C LEU A 139 8.74 8.41 0.83
N LEU A 140 8.81 8.76 -0.47
CA LEU A 140 9.68 9.79 -1.00
C LEU A 140 8.95 10.58 -2.09
N ASN A 141 8.98 11.91 -2.00
CA ASN A 141 8.29 12.79 -2.93
C ASN A 141 8.99 14.15 -2.97
N GLU A 142 9.19 14.68 -4.14
CA GLU A 142 9.74 16.02 -4.35
C GLU A 142 8.69 17.12 -4.10
N SER A 143 7.41 16.81 -4.28
CA SER A 143 6.30 17.76 -4.05
C SER A 143 6.25 18.20 -2.59
N ARG A 144 6.11 19.52 -2.39
CA ARG A 144 5.96 20.14 -1.07
C ARG A 144 4.52 20.52 -0.73
N LYS A 145 3.54 20.04 -1.52
CA LYS A 145 2.12 20.24 -1.22
C LYS A 145 1.76 19.55 0.09
N ASP A 146 0.83 20.15 0.82
CA ASP A 146 0.31 19.59 2.07
C ASP A 146 -0.15 18.14 1.89
N GLY A 147 0.23 17.29 2.83
CA GLY A 147 -0.03 15.85 2.79
C GLY A 147 0.95 15.04 1.95
N ASN A 148 1.53 15.58 0.87
CA ASN A 148 2.45 14.83 0.00
C ASN A 148 3.84 14.60 0.63
N VAL A 149 4.13 15.26 1.73
CA VAL A 149 5.39 15.10 2.48
C VAL A 149 5.27 14.12 3.64
N ALA A 150 4.11 13.49 3.76
CA ALA A 150 3.74 12.59 4.85
C ALA A 150 3.42 11.19 4.31
N GLY A 151 3.82 10.19 5.03
CA GLY A 151 3.52 8.79 4.74
C GLY A 151 3.58 7.94 6.00
N MET A 152 3.39 6.65 5.86
CA MET A 152 3.53 5.71 6.96
C MET A 152 4.20 4.41 6.52
N LEU A 153 4.95 3.81 7.42
CA LEU A 153 5.36 2.41 7.34
C LEU A 153 4.34 1.60 8.13
N LEU A 154 3.58 0.77 7.44
CA LEU A 154 2.60 -0.13 8.07
C LEU A 154 3.31 -1.41 8.50
N GLN A 155 3.03 -1.88 9.71
CA GLN A 155 3.48 -3.16 10.23
C GLN A 155 2.28 -4.00 10.62
N LEU A 156 2.28 -5.23 10.17
CA LEU A 156 1.23 -6.21 10.41
C LEU A 156 1.89 -7.49 10.91
N GLN A 157 1.48 -7.96 12.07
CA GLN A 157 1.86 -9.27 12.55
C GLN A 157 0.87 -10.31 12.02
N ILE A 158 1.39 -11.33 11.35
CA ILE A 158 0.62 -12.47 10.84
C ILE A 158 1.20 -13.74 11.45
N SER A 159 0.35 -14.61 11.97
CA SER A 159 0.71 -15.94 12.42
C SER A 159 -0.01 -16.98 11.56
N TRP A 160 0.67 -18.10 11.29
CA TRP A 160 0.14 -19.20 10.52
C TRP A 160 0.42 -20.52 11.26
N ASP A 161 -0.61 -21.35 11.43
CA ASP A 161 -0.52 -22.64 12.14
C ASP A 161 -0.38 -23.84 11.19
N GLY A 162 -0.21 -23.59 9.89
CA GLY A 162 -0.19 -24.61 8.82
C GLY A 162 -1.51 -24.73 8.07
N GLN A 163 -2.60 -24.19 8.60
CA GLN A 163 -3.93 -24.19 7.98
C GLN A 163 -4.58 -22.81 7.99
N ASN A 164 -4.54 -22.12 9.12
CA ASN A 164 -5.21 -20.85 9.34
C ASN A 164 -4.22 -19.73 9.56
N ILE A 165 -4.55 -18.56 9.05
CA ILE A 165 -3.86 -17.33 9.39
C ILE A 165 -4.60 -16.60 10.52
N SER A 166 -3.86 -15.90 11.35
CA SER A 166 -4.39 -14.96 12.33
C SER A 166 -3.62 -13.65 12.27
N PHE A 167 -4.34 -12.56 12.43
CA PHE A 167 -3.77 -11.22 12.48
C PHE A 167 -3.53 -10.82 13.93
N GLY A 168 -2.31 -10.42 14.22
CA GLY A 168 -1.94 -9.82 15.50
C GLY A 168 -2.03 -8.30 15.45
N GLN A 169 -1.09 -7.65 16.12
CA GLN A 169 -1.06 -6.20 16.18
C GLN A 169 -0.82 -5.57 14.81
N VAL A 170 -1.63 -4.56 14.50
CA VAL A 170 -1.39 -3.65 13.36
C VAL A 170 -0.89 -2.32 13.91
N SER A 171 0.28 -1.90 13.47
CA SER A 171 0.89 -0.64 13.90
C SER A 171 1.50 0.13 12.73
N TYR A 172 1.80 1.40 12.93
CA TYR A 172 2.45 2.22 11.92
C TYR A 172 3.51 3.13 12.52
N THR A 173 4.52 3.44 11.72
CA THR A 173 5.48 4.51 11.99
C THR A 173 5.15 5.67 11.04
N PRO A 174 4.74 6.84 11.56
CA PRO A 174 4.46 7.98 10.73
C PRO A 174 5.77 8.58 10.19
N THR A 175 5.79 8.95 8.91
CA THR A 175 7.01 9.45 8.26
C THR A 175 6.82 10.85 7.71
N TYR A 176 7.92 11.61 7.70
CA TYR A 176 8.03 12.93 7.09
C TYR A 176 9.19 12.95 6.11
N ILE A 177 9.01 13.56 4.94
CA ILE A 177 10.05 13.77 3.95
C ILE A 177 10.75 15.09 4.23
N TRP A 178 11.85 15.01 4.95
CA TRP A 178 12.71 16.15 5.22
C TRP A 178 13.56 16.47 4.01
N ARG A 179 13.51 17.74 3.56
CA ARG A 179 14.34 18.27 2.49
C ARG A 179 15.28 19.33 3.05
N GLN A 180 16.54 19.18 2.77
CA GLN A 180 17.58 20.16 3.09
C GLN A 180 18.40 20.52 1.85
N LYS A 181 19.03 21.69 1.84
CA LYS A 181 19.97 22.09 0.79
C LYS A 181 21.38 21.89 1.32
N VAL A 182 22.18 21.06 0.65
CA VAL A 182 23.57 20.78 0.99
C VAL A 182 24.39 20.99 -0.28
N ASP A 183 25.41 21.84 -0.21
CA ASP A 183 26.30 22.16 -1.35
C ASP A 183 25.55 22.55 -2.63
N GLY A 184 24.49 23.34 -2.46
CA GLY A 184 23.67 23.82 -3.58
C GLY A 184 22.60 22.85 -4.09
N ALA A 185 22.64 21.57 -3.72
CA ALA A 185 21.70 20.53 -4.13
C ALA A 185 20.68 20.21 -3.05
N TYR A 186 19.46 19.79 -3.45
CA TYR A 186 18.47 19.28 -2.51
C TYR A 186 18.73 17.81 -2.17
N GLN A 187 18.82 17.54 -0.88
CA GLN A 187 18.85 16.20 -0.31
C GLN A 187 17.52 15.90 0.39
N TYR A 188 17.05 14.67 0.25
CA TYR A 188 15.81 14.19 0.83
C TYR A 188 16.08 13.05 1.80
N ARG A 189 15.47 13.11 2.99
CA ARG A 189 15.54 12.06 4.00
C ARG A 189 14.14 11.73 4.50
N VAL A 190 13.86 10.46 4.67
CA VAL A 190 12.65 10.00 5.34
C VAL A 190 12.96 9.87 6.82
N VAL A 191 12.19 10.55 7.65
CA VAL A 191 12.34 10.54 9.10
C VAL A 191 11.03 10.14 9.78
N ALA A 192 11.10 9.46 10.91
CA ALA A 192 9.92 9.17 11.72
C ALA A 192 9.43 10.47 12.36
N SER A 193 8.18 10.87 12.08
CA SER A 193 7.68 12.18 12.50
C SER A 193 7.17 12.22 13.95
N ASP A 194 7.06 11.08 14.60
CA ASP A 194 6.73 10.89 16.02
C ASP A 194 7.96 10.86 16.94
N GLN A 195 9.16 10.97 16.36
CA GLN A 195 10.42 10.98 17.08
C GLN A 195 10.99 12.41 17.17
N SER A 196 12.05 12.57 17.98
CA SER A 196 12.80 13.84 18.05
C SER A 196 13.31 14.23 16.68
N ALA A 197 13.26 15.53 16.40
CA ALA A 197 13.76 16.05 15.13
C ALA A 197 15.26 15.75 14.96
N PRO A 198 15.71 15.32 13.77
CA PRO A 198 17.12 15.12 13.51
C PRO A 198 17.96 16.40 13.69
N ASN A 199 19.21 16.24 14.10
CA ASN A 199 20.15 17.35 14.16
C ASN A 199 20.25 18.07 12.82
N GLY A 200 20.26 19.40 12.85
CA GLY A 200 20.31 20.25 11.66
C GLY A 200 18.95 20.56 11.02
N MET A 201 17.85 20.08 11.60
CA MET A 201 16.51 20.49 11.18
C MET A 201 16.16 21.85 11.81
N SER A 202 15.82 22.86 10.98
CA SER A 202 15.41 24.17 11.49
C SER A 202 14.05 24.10 12.20
N GLU A 203 13.75 25.11 13.05
CA GLU A 203 12.46 25.20 13.74
C GLU A 203 11.27 25.20 12.78
N GLU A 204 11.38 25.89 11.65
CA GLU A 204 10.36 25.87 10.60
C GLU A 204 10.13 24.45 10.06
N GLN A 205 11.22 23.71 9.79
CA GLN A 205 11.14 22.33 9.31
C GLN A 205 10.58 21.37 10.36
N GLN A 206 10.90 21.58 11.64
CA GLN A 206 10.28 20.87 12.77
C GLN A 206 8.76 21.12 12.82
N GLY A 207 8.33 22.37 12.56
CA GLY A 207 6.92 22.72 12.42
C GLY A 207 6.23 21.95 11.28
N TYR A 208 6.88 21.77 10.13
CA TYR A 208 6.36 20.94 9.02
C TYR A 208 6.32 19.45 9.39
N MET A 209 7.33 18.94 10.09
CA MET A 209 7.34 17.56 10.58
C MET A 209 6.18 17.30 11.55
N ALA A 210 5.95 18.22 12.50
CA ALA A 210 4.82 18.14 13.42
C ALA A 210 3.45 18.24 12.70
N LYS A 211 3.36 19.07 11.64
CA LYS A 211 2.16 19.16 10.79
C LYS A 211 1.92 17.83 10.04
N ALA A 212 2.98 17.20 9.52
CA ALA A 212 2.89 15.90 8.85
C ALA A 212 2.36 14.82 9.80
N LEU A 213 2.89 14.76 11.04
CA LEU A 213 2.39 13.85 12.06
C LEU A 213 0.89 14.04 12.32
N ARG A 214 0.45 15.28 12.57
CA ARG A 214 -0.98 15.56 12.79
C ARG A 214 -1.84 15.18 11.58
N THR A 215 -1.36 15.40 10.36
CA THR A 215 -2.07 15.02 9.14
C THR A 215 -2.29 13.51 9.06
N ILE A 216 -1.27 12.72 9.40
CA ILE A 216 -1.35 11.25 9.44
C ILE A 216 -2.30 10.80 10.55
N GLN A 217 -2.15 11.33 11.77
CA GLN A 217 -3.01 11.00 12.90
C GLN A 217 -4.49 11.28 12.59
N ASN A 218 -4.79 12.42 11.98
CA ASN A 218 -6.16 12.76 11.58
C ASN A 218 -6.71 11.81 10.50
N ALA A 219 -5.88 11.39 9.53
CA ALA A 219 -6.29 10.43 8.51
C ALA A 219 -6.58 9.04 9.10
N LEU A 220 -5.93 8.69 10.21
CA LEU A 220 -6.01 7.38 10.86
C LEU A 220 -6.85 7.39 12.15
N ALA A 221 -7.54 8.48 12.48
CA ALA A 221 -8.26 8.64 13.76
C ALA A 221 -9.26 7.50 14.04
N ASP A 222 -9.96 7.02 13.00
CA ASP A 222 -10.94 5.94 13.10
C ASP A 222 -10.37 4.57 12.63
N SER A 223 -9.06 4.47 12.46
CA SER A 223 -8.40 3.24 11.98
C SER A 223 -8.04 2.33 13.15
N PRO A 224 -8.22 1.01 13.02
CA PRO A 224 -7.93 0.03 14.09
C PRO A 224 -6.42 -0.27 14.18
N ILE A 225 -5.59 0.75 14.23
CA ILE A 225 -4.13 0.65 14.26
C ILE A 225 -3.52 1.65 15.25
N THR A 226 -2.36 1.34 15.77
CA THR A 226 -1.65 2.18 16.74
C THR A 226 -0.29 2.64 16.23
N ILE A 227 0.22 3.76 16.75
CA ILE A 227 1.62 4.12 16.52
C ILE A 227 2.51 3.04 17.14
N ARG A 228 3.52 2.61 16.41
CA ARG A 228 4.49 1.65 16.90
C ARG A 228 5.28 2.25 18.06
N THR A 229 5.15 1.66 19.22
CA THR A 229 6.07 1.91 20.33
C THR A 229 7.38 1.13 20.12
N LYS A 230 8.50 1.74 20.48
CA LYS A 230 9.82 1.08 20.42
C LYS A 230 9.93 -0.05 21.40
#